data_a53698def1238360ac2aaf240090e391
#
_entry.id   a53698def1238360ac2aaf240090e391
#
_cell.length_a   1.000
_cell.length_b   1.000
_cell.length_c   1.000
_cell.angle_alpha   90.00
_cell.angle_beta   90.00
_cell.angle_gamma   90.00
#
_symmetry.space_group_name_H-M   'P 1'
#
loop_
_entity.id
_entity.type
_entity.pdbx_description
1 polymer ?
#
loop_
_entity_poly.entity_id
_entity_poly.type
_entity_poly.pdbx_seq_one_letter_code
_entity_poly.pdbx_strand_id
1 'polypeptide(L)'
;QPKLKMDVAVERWANTDEERNIRIDLMRIYEKPEGDMSLLATNMKYISDTKAKLESKGFTIGPASHFEPFFGNTILQVIMLLGICSACVLYISLVYPSLSNKKQYILLAICFVITAVPVLIGKGSTIRIMAALAAANVFPAIGMISQLDVIRRNHLIGKLKFGPLLLKAVKAIVCASVVSMMGAMFLSGILSDVEFFLEMSIFRGIKLTFVLPIILVAIAFMMNSSRL
;
A
#
# COMPACT_ATOMS: atom_id res chain seq x y z
N GLN A 1 -8.10 1.10 30.38
CA GLN A 1 -7.99 0.44 31.69
C GLN A 1 -7.90 -1.06 31.49
N PRO A 2 -6.92 -1.78 32.06
CA PRO A 2 -6.95 -3.22 32.09
C PRO A 2 -8.21 -3.67 32.85
N LYS A 3 -9.10 -4.39 32.17
CA LYS A 3 -10.30 -4.95 32.80
C LYS A 3 -10.03 -6.29 33.49
N LEU A 4 -8.79 -6.75 33.41
CA LEU A 4 -8.34 -8.04 33.92
C LEU A 4 -7.71 -7.86 35.31
N LYS A 5 -7.78 -8.90 36.13
CA LYS A 5 -6.98 -8.99 37.34
C LYS A 5 -5.49 -8.99 36.98
N MET A 6 -4.65 -8.50 37.90
CA MET A 6 -3.23 -8.29 37.63
C MET A 6 -2.49 -9.57 37.23
N ASP A 7 -2.72 -10.66 37.94
CA ASP A 7 -2.14 -11.97 37.68
C ASP A 7 -2.46 -12.46 36.27
N VAL A 8 -3.73 -12.35 35.86
CA VAL A 8 -4.21 -12.73 34.52
C VAL A 8 -3.61 -11.81 33.44
N ALA A 9 -3.47 -10.51 33.73
CA ALA A 9 -2.87 -9.57 32.79
C ALA A 9 -1.39 -9.87 32.57
N VAL A 10 -0.63 -10.15 33.65
CA VAL A 10 0.80 -10.53 33.58
C VAL A 10 1.00 -11.80 32.75
N GLU A 11 0.20 -12.83 33.01
CA GLU A 11 0.27 -14.09 32.26
C GLU A 11 -0.05 -13.89 30.78
N ARG A 12 -1.07 -13.06 30.49
CA ARG A 12 -1.46 -12.76 29.10
C ARG A 12 -0.37 -12.02 28.33
N TRP A 13 0.30 -11.05 28.94
CA TRP A 13 1.46 -10.39 28.32
C TRP A 13 2.53 -11.40 27.97
N ALA A 14 2.99 -12.16 28.98
CA ALA A 14 4.07 -13.12 28.80
C ALA A 14 3.78 -14.18 27.72
N ASN A 15 2.54 -14.67 27.64
CA ASN A 15 2.15 -15.64 26.61
C ASN A 15 2.07 -14.99 25.23
N THR A 16 1.51 -13.78 25.13
CA THR A 16 1.41 -13.06 23.85
C THR A 16 2.78 -12.73 23.27
N ASP A 17 3.72 -12.30 24.11
CA ASP A 17 5.07 -11.95 23.70
C ASP A 17 5.87 -13.19 23.24
N GLU A 18 5.68 -14.30 23.91
CA GLU A 18 6.28 -15.58 23.52
C GLU A 18 5.70 -16.08 22.18
N GLU A 19 4.38 -16.12 22.05
CA GLU A 19 3.70 -16.63 20.86
C GLU A 19 3.94 -15.77 19.61
N ARG A 20 4.01 -14.45 19.78
CA ARG A 20 4.10 -13.48 18.67
C ARG A 20 5.47 -12.84 18.51
N ASN A 21 6.43 -13.19 19.37
CA ASN A 21 7.77 -12.60 19.40
C ASN A 21 7.76 -11.07 19.48
N ILE A 22 6.87 -10.53 20.33
CA ILE A 22 6.73 -9.08 20.53
C ILE A 22 8.00 -8.54 21.20
N ARG A 23 8.43 -7.35 20.80
CA ARG A 23 9.66 -6.72 21.29
C ARG A 23 9.41 -5.37 21.98
N ILE A 24 8.24 -4.81 21.83
CA ILE A 24 7.84 -3.53 22.44
C ILE A 24 6.40 -3.64 22.88
N ASP A 25 6.14 -3.36 24.16
CA ASP A 25 4.82 -3.39 24.75
C ASP A 25 4.38 -2.03 25.25
N LEU A 26 3.19 -1.63 24.89
CA LEU A 26 2.54 -0.46 25.46
C LEU A 26 1.63 -0.89 26.61
N MET A 27 2.16 -0.92 27.83
CA MET A 27 1.40 -1.30 29.00
C MET A 27 0.49 -0.16 29.47
N ARG A 28 -0.82 -0.43 29.53
CA ARG A 28 -1.78 0.50 30.14
C ARG A 28 -1.81 0.31 31.63
N ILE A 29 -1.61 1.39 32.38
CA ILE A 29 -1.64 1.39 33.83
C ILE A 29 -3.04 1.19 34.38
N TYR A 30 -3.14 0.64 35.58
CA TYR A 30 -4.37 0.58 36.36
C TYR A 30 -4.72 1.97 36.89
N GLU A 31 -5.99 2.35 36.83
CA GLU A 31 -6.51 3.63 37.34
C GLU A 31 -7.03 3.50 38.78
N LYS A 32 -7.17 2.27 39.29
CA LYS A 32 -7.61 1.97 40.65
C LYS A 32 -6.58 1.11 41.34
N PRO A 33 -6.35 1.34 42.64
CA PRO A 33 -5.45 0.49 43.41
C PRO A 33 -6.01 -0.93 43.55
N GLU A 34 -5.14 -1.91 43.69
CA GLU A 34 -5.51 -3.30 43.94
C GLU A 34 -5.30 -3.62 45.44
N GLY A 35 -6.38 -4.03 46.12
CA GLY A 35 -6.37 -4.29 47.55
C GLY A 35 -6.00 -3.06 48.37
N ASP A 36 -5.12 -3.25 49.36
CA ASP A 36 -4.68 -2.18 50.30
C ASP A 36 -3.44 -1.39 49.77
N MET A 37 -3.04 -1.63 48.54
CA MET A 37 -1.88 -0.96 47.94
C MET A 37 -2.24 0.44 47.46
N SER A 38 -1.26 1.36 47.44
CA SER A 38 -1.45 2.62 46.74
C SER A 38 -1.51 2.40 45.22
N LEU A 39 -2.07 3.34 44.47
CA LEU A 39 -2.15 3.26 43.01
C LEU A 39 -0.76 3.13 42.36
N LEU A 40 0.23 3.85 42.91
CA LEU A 40 1.62 3.75 42.46
C LEU A 40 2.19 2.35 42.71
N ALA A 41 2.02 1.82 43.93
CA ALA A 41 2.48 0.50 44.29
C ALA A 41 1.83 -0.60 43.43
N THR A 42 0.53 -0.48 43.14
CA THR A 42 -0.18 -1.39 42.24
C THR A 42 0.47 -1.41 40.84
N ASN A 43 0.73 -0.25 40.25
CA ASN A 43 1.30 -0.17 38.90
C ASN A 43 2.79 -0.60 38.88
N MET A 44 3.55 -0.26 39.90
CA MET A 44 4.93 -0.71 40.02
C MET A 44 5.02 -2.22 40.13
N LYS A 45 4.14 -2.83 40.95
CA LYS A 45 4.04 -4.28 41.07
C LYS A 45 3.67 -4.92 39.73
N TYR A 46 2.68 -4.39 39.04
CA TYR A 46 2.24 -4.88 37.73
C TYR A 46 3.39 -4.91 36.71
N ILE A 47 4.15 -3.83 36.60
CA ILE A 47 5.31 -3.74 35.70
C ILE A 47 6.40 -4.72 36.13
N SER A 48 6.71 -4.79 37.45
CA SER A 48 7.72 -5.69 37.99
C SER A 48 7.37 -7.16 37.76
N ASP A 49 6.14 -7.55 38.03
CA ASP A 49 5.67 -8.93 37.84
C ASP A 49 5.69 -9.34 36.39
N THR A 50 5.27 -8.43 35.49
CA THR A 50 5.34 -8.65 34.03
C THR A 50 6.80 -8.83 33.59
N LYS A 51 7.70 -7.96 34.05
CA LYS A 51 9.13 -8.07 33.74
C LYS A 51 9.68 -9.42 34.21
N ALA A 52 9.47 -9.79 35.48
CA ALA A 52 9.93 -11.03 36.03
C ALA A 52 9.41 -12.27 35.28
N LYS A 53 8.14 -12.22 34.86
CA LYS A 53 7.52 -13.29 34.07
C LYS A 53 8.14 -13.41 32.69
N LEU A 54 8.37 -12.30 31.99
CA LEU A 54 9.06 -12.30 30.70
C LEU A 54 10.50 -12.80 30.79
N GLU A 55 11.24 -12.36 31.82
CA GLU A 55 12.61 -12.84 32.06
C GLU A 55 12.64 -14.35 32.33
N SER A 56 11.64 -14.90 33.07
CA SER A 56 11.51 -16.34 33.29
C SER A 56 11.26 -17.15 32.01
N LYS A 57 10.75 -16.51 30.96
CA LYS A 57 10.54 -17.07 29.58
C LYS A 57 11.74 -16.86 28.67
N GLY A 58 12.83 -16.30 29.16
CA GLY A 58 14.07 -16.10 28.41
C GLY A 58 14.17 -14.77 27.65
N PHE A 59 13.23 -13.82 27.86
CA PHE A 59 13.39 -12.48 27.35
C PHE A 59 14.36 -11.66 28.15
N THR A 60 15.14 -10.82 27.48
CA THR A 60 16.00 -9.82 28.14
C THR A 60 15.36 -8.47 28.05
N ILE A 61 15.04 -7.86 29.19
CA ILE A 61 14.42 -6.53 29.23
C ILE A 61 15.50 -5.49 29.54
N GLY A 62 15.65 -4.52 28.66
CA GLY A 62 16.67 -3.48 28.77
C GLY A 62 16.22 -2.16 28.17
N PRO A 63 17.08 -1.14 28.11
CA PRO A 63 16.77 0.10 27.43
C PRO A 63 16.45 -0.18 25.97
N ALA A 64 15.36 0.44 25.48
CA ALA A 64 14.99 0.32 24.09
C ALA A 64 16.07 0.95 23.20
N SER A 65 16.59 0.18 22.24
CA SER A 65 17.37 0.73 21.15
C SER A 65 16.41 1.40 20.15
N HIS A 66 16.82 2.52 19.61
CA HIS A 66 16.09 3.16 18.52
C HIS A 66 16.83 2.87 17.22
N PHE A 67 16.05 2.55 16.20
CA PHE A 67 16.56 2.46 14.84
C PHE A 67 16.57 3.87 14.23
N GLU A 68 17.59 4.16 13.43
CA GLU A 68 17.55 5.39 12.64
C GLU A 68 16.36 5.37 11.70
N PRO A 69 15.57 6.47 11.64
CA PRO A 69 14.40 6.52 10.78
C PRO A 69 14.83 6.45 9.31
N PHE A 70 14.25 5.54 8.57
CA PHE A 70 14.44 5.42 7.14
C PHE A 70 13.43 6.29 6.40
N PHE A 71 13.95 7.18 5.56
CA PHE A 71 13.15 8.01 4.67
C PHE A 71 13.53 7.70 3.21
N GLY A 72 12.53 7.55 2.36
CA GLY A 72 12.77 7.35 0.94
C GLY A 72 13.47 8.55 0.30
N ASN A 73 14.39 8.31 -0.63
CA ASN A 73 15.10 9.37 -1.34
C ASN A 73 14.10 10.23 -2.14
N THR A 74 14.07 11.53 -1.85
CA THR A 74 13.13 12.49 -2.47
C THR A 74 13.28 12.56 -4.00
N ILE A 75 14.51 12.48 -4.52
CA ILE A 75 14.75 12.51 -5.98
C ILE A 75 14.13 11.27 -6.62
N LEU A 76 14.31 10.09 -6.02
CA LEU A 76 13.72 8.85 -6.50
C LEU A 76 12.18 8.89 -6.45
N GLN A 77 11.61 9.46 -5.39
CA GLN A 77 10.17 9.69 -5.27
C GLN A 77 9.64 10.59 -6.40
N VAL A 78 10.35 11.66 -6.75
CA VAL A 78 9.98 12.56 -7.85
C VAL A 78 10.06 11.84 -9.21
N ILE A 79 11.06 11.01 -9.44
CA ILE A 79 11.16 10.18 -10.65
C ILE A 79 10.00 9.19 -10.73
N MET A 80 9.65 8.57 -9.61
CA MET A 80 8.48 7.68 -9.53
C MET A 80 7.17 8.41 -9.81
N LEU A 81 7.01 9.63 -9.29
CA LEU A 81 5.84 10.47 -9.59
C LEU A 81 5.72 10.77 -11.09
N LEU A 82 6.82 11.03 -11.79
CA LEU A 82 6.81 11.21 -13.24
C LEU A 82 6.30 9.95 -13.96
N GLY A 83 6.74 8.76 -13.52
CA GLY A 83 6.26 7.48 -14.05
C GLY A 83 4.77 7.26 -13.81
N ILE A 84 4.28 7.56 -12.60
CA ILE A 84 2.86 7.43 -12.26
C ILE A 84 2.00 8.42 -13.06
N CYS A 85 2.43 9.69 -13.16
CA CYS A 85 1.74 10.70 -13.98
C CYS A 85 1.70 10.29 -15.45
N SER A 86 2.80 9.73 -15.97
CA SER A 86 2.85 9.22 -17.34
C SER A 86 1.87 8.09 -17.57
N ALA A 87 1.74 7.15 -16.63
CA ALA A 87 0.75 6.09 -16.69
C ALA A 87 -0.69 6.64 -16.66
N CYS A 88 -0.98 7.62 -15.81
CA CYS A 88 -2.30 8.28 -15.77
C CYS A 88 -2.63 8.96 -17.12
N VAL A 89 -1.68 9.67 -17.71
CA VAL A 89 -1.88 10.32 -19.02
C VAL A 89 -2.05 9.28 -20.12
N LEU A 90 -1.28 8.19 -20.09
CA LEU A 90 -1.42 7.08 -21.01
C LEU A 90 -2.83 6.46 -20.91
N TYR A 91 -3.31 6.20 -19.69
CA TYR A 91 -4.68 5.71 -19.48
C TYR A 91 -5.71 6.66 -20.08
N ILE A 92 -5.59 7.98 -19.84
CA ILE A 92 -6.49 8.99 -20.43
C ILE A 92 -6.43 8.95 -21.96
N SER A 93 -5.25 8.77 -22.55
CA SER A 93 -5.11 8.68 -24.00
C SER A 93 -5.73 7.41 -24.59
N LEU A 94 -5.74 6.31 -23.83
CA LEU A 94 -6.44 5.08 -24.22
C LEU A 94 -7.96 5.25 -24.17
N VAL A 95 -8.47 6.00 -23.18
CA VAL A 95 -9.91 6.33 -23.08
C VAL A 95 -10.35 7.34 -24.14
N TYR A 96 -9.51 8.34 -24.40
CA TYR A 96 -9.75 9.44 -25.36
C TYR A 96 -8.70 9.46 -26.48
N PRO A 97 -8.76 8.57 -27.48
CA PRO A 97 -7.76 8.50 -28.55
C PRO A 97 -7.68 9.78 -29.43
N SER A 98 -8.67 10.67 -29.33
CA SER A 98 -8.65 11.98 -30.00
C SER A 98 -7.76 13.03 -29.32
N LEU A 99 -7.14 12.69 -28.17
CA LEU A 99 -6.26 13.59 -27.45
C LEU A 99 -4.95 13.77 -28.20
N SER A 100 -4.67 15.00 -28.69
CA SER A 100 -3.43 15.27 -29.44
C SER A 100 -2.20 15.13 -28.53
N ASN A 101 -1.06 14.76 -29.10
CA ASN A 101 0.21 14.59 -28.36
C ASN A 101 0.59 15.86 -27.57
N LYS A 102 0.35 17.05 -28.14
CA LYS A 102 0.60 18.31 -27.42
C LYS A 102 -0.19 18.42 -26.12
N LYS A 103 -1.48 18.06 -26.16
CA LYS A 103 -2.34 18.06 -24.96
C LYS A 103 -1.91 17.02 -23.93
N GLN A 104 -1.42 15.86 -24.36
CA GLN A 104 -0.87 14.82 -23.48
C GLN A 104 0.37 15.32 -22.74
N TYR A 105 1.33 15.96 -23.43
CA TYR A 105 2.52 16.53 -22.80
C TYR A 105 2.19 17.68 -21.83
N ILE A 106 1.26 18.54 -22.19
CA ILE A 106 0.81 19.62 -21.29
C ILE A 106 0.15 19.02 -20.03
N LEU A 107 -0.71 18.03 -20.19
CA LEU A 107 -1.36 17.34 -19.06
C LEU A 107 -0.34 16.65 -18.16
N LEU A 108 0.65 15.98 -18.76
CA LEU A 108 1.75 15.36 -18.01
C LEU A 108 2.54 16.41 -17.21
N ALA A 109 2.91 17.52 -17.84
CA ALA A 109 3.65 18.57 -17.16
C ALA A 109 2.87 19.16 -15.98
N ILE A 110 1.57 19.44 -16.17
CA ILE A 110 0.70 19.95 -15.11
C ILE A 110 0.59 18.95 -13.96
N CYS A 111 0.25 17.69 -14.25
CA CYS A 111 0.13 16.63 -13.24
C CYS A 111 1.45 16.45 -12.48
N PHE A 112 2.57 16.42 -13.20
CA PHE A 112 3.89 16.25 -12.61
C PHE A 112 4.26 17.42 -11.69
N VAL A 113 4.07 18.66 -12.11
CA VAL A 113 4.38 19.84 -11.27
C VAL A 113 3.51 19.85 -10.01
N ILE A 114 2.20 19.59 -10.14
CA ILE A 114 1.28 19.58 -9.00
C ILE A 114 1.67 18.49 -7.98
N THR A 115 2.18 17.36 -8.43
CA THR A 115 2.55 16.25 -7.54
C THR A 115 3.98 16.34 -7.02
N ALA A 116 4.94 16.78 -7.83
CA ALA A 116 6.35 16.85 -7.48
C ALA A 116 6.68 18.00 -6.51
N VAL A 117 6.08 19.19 -6.71
CA VAL A 117 6.38 20.36 -5.89
C VAL A 117 6.10 20.13 -4.40
N PRO A 118 4.94 19.60 -3.96
CA PRO A 118 4.70 19.34 -2.54
C PRO A 118 5.67 18.30 -1.96
N VAL A 119 6.08 17.30 -2.75
CA VAL A 119 7.05 16.28 -2.31
C VAL A 119 8.44 16.90 -2.11
N LEU A 120 8.88 17.77 -3.02
CA LEU A 120 10.15 18.48 -2.91
C LEU A 120 10.22 19.42 -1.70
N ILE A 121 9.09 20.00 -1.30
CA ILE A 121 8.98 20.90 -0.14
C ILE A 121 8.85 20.11 1.19
N GLY A 122 8.78 18.77 1.14
CA GLY A 122 8.59 17.93 2.34
C GLY A 122 7.15 17.88 2.87
N LYS A 123 6.17 18.40 2.12
CA LYS A 123 4.73 18.37 2.47
C LYS A 123 3.94 17.38 1.60
N GLY A 124 4.60 16.36 1.09
CA GLY A 124 4.06 15.47 0.08
C GLY A 124 3.37 14.19 0.58
N SER A 125 3.15 13.99 1.87
CA SER A 125 2.61 12.72 2.40
C SER A 125 1.28 12.32 1.75
N THR A 126 0.30 13.22 1.71
CA THR A 126 -1.00 12.98 1.06
C THR A 126 -0.86 12.73 -0.44
N ILE A 127 0.02 13.47 -1.13
CA ILE A 127 0.27 13.30 -2.56
C ILE A 127 0.88 11.92 -2.83
N ARG A 128 1.80 11.47 -2.00
CA ARG A 128 2.41 10.12 -2.11
C ARG A 128 1.35 9.02 -1.96
N ILE A 129 0.43 9.16 -1.01
CA ILE A 129 -0.71 8.22 -0.84
C ILE A 129 -1.60 8.21 -2.08
N MET A 130 -1.97 9.39 -2.61
CA MET A 130 -2.80 9.49 -3.81
C MET A 130 -2.09 8.93 -5.05
N ALA A 131 -0.78 9.20 -5.19
CA ALA A 131 0.03 8.63 -6.27
C ALA A 131 0.14 7.10 -6.19
N ALA A 132 0.33 6.57 -4.98
CA ALA A 132 0.33 5.13 -4.74
C ALA A 132 -1.02 4.48 -5.11
N LEU A 133 -2.13 5.13 -4.74
CA LEU A 133 -3.47 4.70 -5.14
C LEU A 133 -3.64 4.73 -6.66
N ALA A 134 -3.17 5.78 -7.33
CA ALA A 134 -3.19 5.87 -8.78
C ALA A 134 -2.37 4.74 -9.42
N ALA A 135 -1.15 4.49 -8.95
CA ALA A 135 -0.30 3.41 -9.44
C ALA A 135 -0.98 2.04 -9.29
N ALA A 136 -1.54 1.75 -8.11
CA ALA A 136 -2.22 0.48 -7.84
C ALA A 136 -3.41 0.19 -8.76
N ASN A 137 -4.05 1.21 -9.30
CA ASN A 137 -5.26 1.06 -10.09
C ASN A 137 -5.05 1.26 -11.61
N VAL A 138 -4.22 2.24 -11.98
CA VAL A 138 -4.02 2.62 -13.38
C VAL A 138 -3.17 1.60 -14.14
N PHE A 139 -2.09 1.08 -13.53
CA PHE A 139 -1.24 0.09 -14.20
C PHE A 139 -1.99 -1.21 -14.54
N PRO A 140 -2.75 -1.84 -13.61
CA PRO A 140 -3.57 -3.00 -13.96
C PRO A 140 -4.60 -2.70 -15.04
N ALA A 141 -5.23 -1.52 -15.01
CA ALA A 141 -6.19 -1.11 -16.02
C ALA A 141 -5.54 -0.99 -17.40
N ILE A 142 -4.36 -0.35 -17.51
CA ILE A 142 -3.61 -0.25 -18.77
C ILE A 142 -3.22 -1.66 -19.26
N GLY A 143 -2.73 -2.52 -18.37
CA GLY A 143 -2.39 -3.90 -18.69
C GLY A 143 -3.56 -4.66 -19.33
N MET A 144 -4.73 -4.58 -18.73
CA MET A 144 -5.95 -5.21 -19.27
C MET A 144 -6.42 -4.58 -20.57
N ILE A 145 -6.48 -3.26 -20.67
CA ILE A 145 -6.93 -2.56 -21.87
C ILE A 145 -6.03 -2.89 -23.07
N SER A 146 -4.71 -2.91 -22.86
CA SER A 146 -3.75 -3.24 -23.93
C SER A 146 -3.95 -4.65 -24.48
N GLN A 147 -4.28 -5.62 -23.62
CA GLN A 147 -4.55 -7.00 -24.05
C GLN A 147 -5.92 -7.13 -24.75
N LEU A 148 -6.93 -6.45 -24.25
CA LEU A 148 -8.25 -6.40 -24.88
C LEU A 148 -8.17 -5.79 -26.28
N ASP A 149 -7.38 -4.73 -26.48
CA ASP A 149 -7.15 -4.13 -27.80
C ASP A 149 -6.44 -5.09 -28.76
N VAL A 150 -5.45 -5.86 -28.29
CA VAL A 150 -4.79 -6.89 -29.10
C VAL A 150 -5.77 -7.99 -29.50
N ILE A 151 -6.62 -8.44 -28.58
CA ILE A 151 -7.63 -9.46 -28.83
C ILE A 151 -8.65 -8.95 -29.86
N ARG A 152 -9.12 -7.71 -29.69
CA ARG A 152 -10.10 -7.07 -30.58
C ARG A 152 -9.57 -6.89 -32.00
N ARG A 153 -8.33 -6.43 -32.18
CA ARG A 153 -7.71 -6.25 -33.52
C ARG A 153 -7.52 -7.58 -34.26
N ASN A 154 -7.38 -8.66 -33.52
CA ASN A 154 -7.24 -10.00 -34.10
C ASN A 154 -8.64 -10.62 -34.30
N HIS A 155 -9.42 -10.19 -35.30
CA HIS A 155 -10.76 -10.70 -35.68
C HIS A 155 -10.89 -12.23 -35.89
N LEU A 156 -9.87 -13.00 -35.48
CA LEU A 156 -9.74 -14.42 -35.73
C LEU A 156 -10.17 -15.31 -34.55
N ILE A 157 -10.70 -14.74 -33.46
CA ILE A 157 -10.98 -15.50 -32.22
C ILE A 157 -11.97 -16.64 -32.49
N GLY A 158 -13.00 -16.40 -33.31
CA GLY A 158 -13.97 -17.43 -33.67
C GLY A 158 -13.44 -18.56 -34.57
N LYS A 159 -12.21 -18.42 -35.11
CA LYS A 159 -11.58 -19.40 -36.02
C LYS A 159 -10.39 -20.10 -35.39
N LEU A 160 -10.02 -19.78 -34.16
CA LEU A 160 -8.85 -20.39 -33.49
C LEU A 160 -9.21 -21.74 -32.89
N LYS A 161 -8.33 -22.73 -33.11
CA LYS A 161 -8.35 -23.99 -32.40
C LYS A 161 -8.07 -23.75 -30.90
N PHE A 162 -8.52 -24.66 -30.03
CA PHE A 162 -8.41 -24.53 -28.57
C PHE A 162 -6.97 -24.22 -28.08
N GLY A 163 -5.96 -24.93 -28.60
CA GLY A 163 -4.57 -24.74 -28.20
C GLY A 163 -4.05 -23.31 -28.42
N PRO A 164 -4.13 -22.75 -29.65
CA PRO A 164 -3.76 -21.35 -29.91
C PRO A 164 -4.58 -20.32 -29.11
N LEU A 165 -5.85 -20.60 -28.83
CA LEU A 165 -6.69 -19.72 -28.01
C LEU A 165 -6.19 -19.68 -26.57
N LEU A 166 -5.91 -20.85 -25.98
CA LEU A 166 -5.35 -20.99 -24.63
C LEU A 166 -4.01 -20.26 -24.50
N LEU A 167 -3.11 -20.45 -25.46
CA LEU A 167 -1.81 -19.77 -25.46
C LEU A 167 -1.96 -18.23 -25.48
N LYS A 168 -2.88 -17.70 -26.28
CA LYS A 168 -3.16 -16.26 -26.32
C LYS A 168 -3.73 -15.76 -24.98
N ALA A 169 -4.62 -16.52 -24.35
CA ALA A 169 -5.18 -16.18 -23.04
C ALA A 169 -4.08 -16.15 -21.96
N VAL A 170 -3.22 -17.17 -21.91
CA VAL A 170 -2.08 -17.21 -20.97
C VAL A 170 -1.15 -16.03 -21.20
N LYS A 171 -0.79 -15.74 -22.45
CA LYS A 171 0.05 -14.59 -22.81
C LYS A 171 -0.58 -13.27 -22.35
N ALA A 172 -1.87 -13.09 -22.54
CA ALA A 172 -2.58 -11.90 -22.11
C ALA A 172 -2.54 -11.72 -20.57
N ILE A 173 -2.77 -12.81 -19.82
CA ILE A 173 -2.68 -12.80 -18.35
C ILE A 173 -1.26 -12.45 -17.90
N VAL A 174 -0.23 -13.09 -18.46
CA VAL A 174 1.17 -12.82 -18.11
C VAL A 174 1.53 -11.36 -18.39
N CYS A 175 1.20 -10.83 -19.57
CA CYS A 175 1.47 -9.44 -19.91
C CYS A 175 0.75 -8.45 -18.96
N ALA A 176 -0.53 -8.69 -18.67
CA ALA A 176 -1.27 -7.86 -17.74
C ALA A 176 -0.68 -7.91 -16.32
N SER A 177 -0.26 -9.10 -15.87
CA SER A 177 0.41 -9.28 -14.57
C SER A 177 1.73 -8.52 -14.49
N VAL A 178 2.56 -8.58 -15.53
CA VAL A 178 3.84 -7.83 -15.58
C VAL A 178 3.60 -6.33 -15.46
N VAL A 179 2.63 -5.78 -16.18
CA VAL A 179 2.29 -4.35 -16.08
C VAL A 179 1.75 -4.02 -14.68
N SER A 180 0.95 -4.90 -14.09
CA SER A 180 0.45 -4.72 -12.71
C SER A 180 1.59 -4.75 -11.68
N MET A 181 2.60 -5.62 -11.87
CA MET A 181 3.79 -5.65 -11.01
C MET A 181 4.60 -4.35 -11.10
N MET A 182 4.69 -3.72 -12.27
CA MET A 182 5.30 -2.38 -12.37
C MET A 182 4.55 -1.38 -11.49
N GLY A 183 3.21 -1.38 -11.51
CA GLY A 183 2.40 -0.55 -10.62
C GLY A 183 2.67 -0.81 -9.14
N ALA A 184 2.83 -2.08 -8.74
CA ALA A 184 3.18 -2.45 -7.37
C ALA A 184 4.58 -1.95 -6.97
N MET A 185 5.56 -1.97 -7.88
CA MET A 185 6.90 -1.41 -7.64
C MET A 185 6.84 0.11 -7.42
N PHE A 186 6.04 0.84 -8.22
CA PHE A 186 5.83 2.28 -8.01
C PHE A 186 5.13 2.56 -6.68
N LEU A 187 4.11 1.77 -6.32
CA LEU A 187 3.41 1.90 -5.04
C LEU A 187 4.36 1.69 -3.87
N SER A 188 5.09 0.58 -3.83
CA SER A 188 6.01 0.27 -2.73
C SER A 188 7.14 1.28 -2.64
N GLY A 189 7.68 1.75 -3.76
CA GLY A 189 8.76 2.74 -3.77
C GLY A 189 8.29 4.13 -3.31
N ILE A 190 7.11 4.60 -3.71
CA ILE A 190 6.59 5.92 -3.31
C ILE A 190 6.19 5.95 -1.83
N LEU A 191 5.79 4.82 -1.24
CA LEU A 191 5.46 4.66 0.17
C LEU A 191 6.60 4.07 1.00
N SER A 192 7.81 3.98 0.44
CA SER A 192 9.01 3.49 1.13
C SER A 192 9.48 4.50 2.19
N ASP A 193 8.91 4.40 3.39
CA ASP A 193 9.11 5.30 4.51
C ASP A 193 8.80 4.57 5.82
N VAL A 194 9.54 4.90 6.87
CA VAL A 194 9.35 4.31 8.20
C VAL A 194 7.92 4.51 8.73
N GLU A 195 7.26 5.62 8.39
CA GLU A 195 5.88 5.89 8.82
C GLU A 195 4.89 4.86 8.27
N PHE A 196 5.06 4.45 7.00
CA PHE A 196 4.21 3.44 6.37
C PHE A 196 4.61 2.04 6.82
N PHE A 197 5.90 1.78 7.02
CA PHE A 197 6.40 0.49 7.45
C PHE A 197 5.94 0.13 8.86
N LEU A 198 5.88 1.11 9.78
CA LEU A 198 5.41 0.94 11.15
C LEU A 198 3.88 1.12 11.29
N GLU A 199 3.15 1.19 10.20
CA GLU A 199 1.69 1.42 10.19
C GLU A 199 1.24 2.70 10.93
N MET A 200 2.13 3.66 11.13
CA MET A 200 1.81 4.97 11.70
C MET A 200 0.96 5.79 10.74
N SER A 201 1.26 5.67 9.45
CA SER A 201 0.46 6.21 8.35
C SER A 201 -0.19 5.08 7.57
N ILE A 202 -1.52 4.94 7.70
CA ILE A 202 -2.26 3.83 7.08
C ILE A 202 -2.68 4.19 5.65
N PHE A 203 -2.32 3.35 4.69
CA PHE A 203 -2.86 3.43 3.34
C PHE A 203 -4.31 2.96 3.31
N ARG A 204 -5.26 3.90 3.31
CA ARG A 204 -6.71 3.61 3.38
C ARG A 204 -7.35 3.22 2.04
N GLY A 205 -6.57 3.03 0.99
CA GLY A 205 -7.05 2.78 -0.37
C GLY A 205 -7.25 1.31 -0.75
N ILE A 206 -6.91 0.35 0.11
CA ILE A 206 -6.86 -1.10 -0.23
C ILE A 206 -8.19 -1.61 -0.81
N LYS A 207 -9.32 -1.25 -0.23
CA LYS A 207 -10.64 -1.70 -0.73
C LYS A 207 -10.96 -1.15 -2.14
N LEU A 208 -10.49 0.04 -2.46
CA LEU A 208 -10.67 0.64 -3.78
C LEU A 208 -9.83 -0.06 -4.84
N THR A 209 -8.66 -0.57 -4.50
CA THR A 209 -7.76 -1.24 -5.46
C THR A 209 -8.31 -2.57 -5.99
N PHE A 210 -9.30 -3.16 -5.34
CA PHE A 210 -9.99 -4.34 -5.86
C PHE A 210 -11.06 -4.02 -6.91
N VAL A 211 -11.70 -2.88 -6.81
CA VAL A 211 -12.88 -2.53 -7.64
C VAL A 211 -12.52 -1.51 -8.72
N LEU A 212 -11.68 -0.53 -8.38
CA LEU A 212 -11.39 0.60 -9.27
C LEU A 212 -10.74 0.20 -10.61
N PRO A 213 -9.79 -0.76 -10.68
CA PRO A 213 -9.24 -1.19 -11.97
C PRO A 213 -10.31 -1.75 -12.91
N ILE A 214 -11.29 -2.49 -12.37
CA ILE A 214 -12.40 -3.05 -13.16
C ILE A 214 -13.26 -1.92 -13.72
N ILE A 215 -13.58 -0.91 -12.92
CA ILE A 215 -14.33 0.27 -13.35
C ILE A 215 -13.56 1.03 -14.42
N LEU A 216 -12.25 1.23 -14.24
CA LEU A 216 -11.40 1.91 -15.22
C LEU A 216 -11.38 1.17 -16.57
N VAL A 217 -11.27 -0.15 -16.56
CA VAL A 217 -11.35 -0.97 -17.79
C VAL A 217 -12.74 -0.85 -18.42
N ALA A 218 -13.82 -0.92 -17.65
CA ALA A 218 -15.18 -0.77 -18.14
C ALA A 218 -15.41 0.60 -18.79
N ILE A 219 -14.96 1.68 -18.17
CA ILE A 219 -15.05 3.04 -18.74
C ILE A 219 -14.31 3.11 -20.08
N ALA A 220 -13.06 2.61 -20.15
CA ALA A 220 -12.29 2.63 -21.38
C ALA A 220 -12.97 1.82 -22.48
N PHE A 221 -13.56 0.68 -22.14
CA PHE A 221 -14.29 -0.16 -23.08
C PHE A 221 -15.57 0.52 -23.60
N MET A 222 -16.37 1.09 -22.70
CA MET A 222 -17.62 1.79 -23.06
C MET A 222 -17.35 3.01 -23.97
N MET A 223 -16.33 3.80 -23.66
CA MET A 223 -16.00 4.99 -24.45
C MET A 223 -15.41 4.65 -25.83
N ASN A 224 -14.74 3.50 -25.96
CA ASN A 224 -14.26 3.02 -27.25
C ASN A 224 -15.32 2.22 -28.04
N SER A 225 -16.32 1.65 -27.36
CA SER A 225 -17.40 0.88 -28.01
C SER A 225 -18.34 1.76 -28.81
N SER A 226 -18.53 3.03 -28.45
CA SER A 226 -19.38 3.99 -29.18
C SER A 226 -18.82 4.41 -30.56
N ARG A 227 -17.67 3.87 -30.95
CA ARG A 227 -17.02 4.11 -32.26
C ARG A 227 -17.03 2.88 -33.17
N LEU A 228 -17.81 1.87 -32.82
CA LEU A 228 -18.18 0.73 -33.64
C LEU A 228 -19.53 0.98 -34.34
#